data_b25ea12f361cb6ef49bcd13cba8619d3
#
_entry.id   b25ea12f361cb6ef49bcd13cba8619d3
#
_cell.length_a   1.000
_cell.length_b   1.000
_cell.length_c   1.000
_cell.angle_alpha   90.00
_cell.angle_beta   90.00
_cell.angle_gamma   90.00
#
_symmetry.space_group_name_H-M   'P 1'
#
loop_
_entity.id
_entity.type
_entity.pdbx_description
1 polymer ?
#
loop_
_entity_poly.entity_id
_entity_poly.type
_entity_poly.pdbx_seq_one_letter_code
_entity_poly.pdbx_strand_id
1 'polypeptide(L)'
;LGGKPINHTLATHWARLVELLYAAERWVELATDSEITSKEYRALPTKTPTDGVGCVEAPRGTLTHHYTTDERGILTKVNLIVGTTNNNAPICMSVKKAAQGLIHKGKVSEGLLNMVEMAFRAYDPCFGCATHSLPGQMPLEVTVRGPQGDVVERLAQYV
;
A
#
# COMPACT_ATOMS: atom_id res chain seq x y z
N LEU A 1 17.78 20.02 -2.62
CA LEU A 1 17.01 19.31 -3.65
C LEU A 1 16.61 20.23 -4.84
N GLY A 2 16.98 21.52 -4.81
CA GLY A 2 16.93 22.46 -5.94
C GLY A 2 15.56 22.74 -6.55
N GLY A 3 14.46 22.51 -5.81
CA GLY A 3 13.09 22.80 -6.27
C GLY A 3 12.57 21.94 -7.42
N LYS A 4 13.26 20.86 -7.77
CA LYS A 4 12.82 19.90 -8.81
C LYS A 4 12.16 18.68 -8.17
N PRO A 5 11.18 18.05 -8.84
CA PRO A 5 10.60 16.80 -8.39
C PRO A 5 11.68 15.72 -8.22
N ILE A 6 11.58 14.94 -7.15
CA ILE A 6 12.50 13.86 -6.85
C ILE A 6 11.89 12.55 -7.34
N ASN A 7 12.50 11.95 -8.37
CA ASN A 7 12.01 10.74 -9.01
C ASN A 7 12.75 9.46 -8.54
N HIS A 8 13.45 9.53 -7.40
CA HIS A 8 14.14 8.38 -6.84
C HIS A 8 13.21 7.61 -5.90
N THR A 9 12.98 6.33 -6.19
CA THR A 9 12.06 5.49 -5.40
C THR A 9 12.39 5.49 -3.90
N LEU A 10 13.67 5.41 -3.52
CA LEU A 10 14.07 5.40 -2.11
C LEU A 10 13.86 6.75 -1.41
N ALA A 11 13.66 7.85 -2.14
CA ALA A 11 13.36 9.14 -1.53
C ALA A 11 11.97 9.16 -0.84
N THR A 12 11.10 8.20 -1.15
CA THR A 12 9.81 8.04 -0.45
C THR A 12 9.97 7.73 1.04
N HIS A 13 11.08 7.10 1.45
CA HIS A 13 11.38 6.92 2.87
C HIS A 13 11.59 8.26 3.57
N TRP A 14 12.27 9.20 2.91
CA TRP A 14 12.43 10.55 3.46
C TRP A 14 11.10 11.30 3.52
N ALA A 15 10.30 11.23 2.47
CA ALA A 15 8.97 11.83 2.47
C ALA A 15 8.13 11.34 3.66
N ARG A 16 8.16 10.03 3.96
CA ARG A 16 7.45 9.49 5.14
C ARG A 16 7.96 10.01 6.47
N LEU A 17 9.26 10.31 6.60
CA LEU A 17 9.78 10.94 7.83
C LEU A 17 9.25 12.36 8.00
N VAL A 18 9.11 13.11 6.90
CA VAL A 18 8.49 14.45 6.92
C VAL A 18 7.01 14.35 7.31
N GLU A 19 6.28 13.39 6.72
CA GLU A 19 4.87 13.15 7.06
C GLU A 19 4.68 12.67 8.50
N LEU A 20 5.62 11.88 9.04
CA LEU A 20 5.60 11.45 10.43
C LEU A 20 5.72 12.65 11.38
N LEU A 21 6.62 13.57 11.10
CA LEU A 21 6.75 14.81 11.87
C LEU A 21 5.47 15.64 11.80
N TYR A 22 4.94 15.86 10.59
CA TYR A 22 3.66 16.56 10.39
C TYR A 22 2.51 15.90 11.17
N ALA A 23 2.40 14.57 11.12
CA ALA A 23 1.37 13.86 11.85
C ALA A 23 1.50 14.02 13.38
N ALA A 24 2.73 14.03 13.90
CA ALA A 24 2.99 14.25 15.32
C ALA A 24 2.61 15.67 15.76
N GLU A 25 2.96 16.67 14.97
CA GLU A 25 2.56 18.08 15.22
C GLU A 25 1.04 18.23 15.17
N ARG A 26 0.41 17.64 14.14
CA ARG A 26 -1.05 17.68 13.99
C ARG A 26 -1.77 16.95 15.14
N TRP A 27 -1.18 15.87 15.64
CA TRP A 27 -1.74 15.15 16.79
C TRP A 27 -1.76 16.04 18.04
N VAL A 28 -0.67 16.76 18.34
CA VAL A 28 -0.62 17.69 19.47
C VAL A 28 -1.68 18.78 19.32
N GLU A 29 -1.81 19.36 18.13
CA GLU A 29 -2.83 20.36 17.83
C GLU A 29 -4.25 19.86 18.12
N LEU A 30 -4.59 18.68 17.56
CA LEU A 30 -5.92 18.08 17.76
C LEU A 30 -6.18 17.65 19.21
N ALA A 31 -5.16 17.14 19.92
CA ALA A 31 -5.30 16.74 21.32
C ALA A 31 -5.52 17.90 22.28
N THR A 32 -5.12 19.10 21.88
CA THR A 32 -5.30 20.34 22.65
C THR A 32 -6.50 21.16 22.22
N ASP A 33 -7.18 20.76 21.14
CA ASP A 33 -8.38 21.42 20.65
C ASP A 33 -9.56 21.20 21.62
N SER A 34 -10.30 22.27 21.92
CA SER A 34 -11.45 22.22 22.81
C SER A 34 -12.58 21.33 22.29
N GLU A 35 -12.68 21.15 20.97
CA GLU A 35 -13.69 20.30 20.33
C GLU A 35 -13.49 18.81 20.64
N ILE A 36 -12.29 18.36 21.04
CA ILE A 36 -12.01 16.94 21.32
C ILE A 36 -12.89 16.40 22.47
N THR A 37 -13.35 17.27 23.36
CA THR A 37 -14.24 16.93 24.47
C THR A 37 -15.73 17.18 24.16
N SER A 38 -16.04 17.59 22.93
CA SER A 38 -17.42 17.83 22.51
C SER A 38 -18.26 16.55 22.60
N LYS A 39 -19.54 16.73 22.95
CA LYS A 39 -20.52 15.63 22.93
C LYS A 39 -21.15 15.43 21.55
N GLU A 40 -20.90 16.34 20.60
CA GLU A 40 -21.35 16.26 19.21
C GLU A 40 -20.38 15.44 18.36
N TYR A 41 -20.23 14.16 18.69
CA TYR A 41 -19.22 13.28 18.08
C TYR A 41 -19.74 12.40 16.93
N ARG A 42 -21.03 12.51 16.60
CA ARG A 42 -21.61 11.74 15.47
C ARG A 42 -22.81 12.46 14.85
N ALA A 43 -22.98 12.27 13.55
CA ALA A 43 -24.20 12.58 12.83
C ALA A 43 -25.02 11.29 12.61
N LEU A 44 -26.30 11.31 12.92
CA LEU A 44 -27.21 10.19 12.63
C LEU A 44 -27.78 10.39 11.21
N PRO A 45 -27.73 9.35 10.35
CA PRO A 45 -28.33 9.44 9.03
C PRO A 45 -29.85 9.60 9.16
N THR A 46 -30.41 10.54 8.40
CA THR A 46 -31.85 10.83 8.38
C THR A 46 -32.58 10.07 7.25
N LYS A 47 -31.85 9.46 6.34
CA LYS A 47 -32.36 8.66 5.23
C LYS A 47 -31.49 7.45 5.03
N THR A 48 -32.09 6.34 4.60
CA THR A 48 -31.34 5.16 4.18
C THR A 48 -30.61 5.48 2.89
N PRO A 49 -29.27 5.39 2.86
CA PRO A 49 -28.51 5.58 1.62
C PRO A 49 -28.81 4.42 0.66
N THR A 50 -28.78 4.67 -0.63
CA THR A 50 -28.92 3.63 -1.67
C THR A 50 -27.62 3.36 -2.39
N ASP A 51 -26.85 4.39 -2.64
CA ASP A 51 -25.55 4.32 -3.29
C ASP A 51 -24.67 5.45 -2.77
N GLY A 52 -23.37 5.19 -2.56
CA GLY A 52 -22.46 6.19 -2.06
C GLY A 52 -21.01 5.88 -2.39
N VAL A 53 -20.28 6.90 -2.80
CA VAL A 53 -18.84 6.86 -3.04
C VAL A 53 -18.14 7.85 -2.12
N GLY A 54 -17.12 7.37 -1.41
CA GLY A 54 -16.23 8.20 -0.60
C GLY A 54 -14.78 8.00 -1.01
N CYS A 55 -14.01 9.08 -1.04
CA CYS A 55 -12.58 9.05 -1.29
C CYS A 55 -11.86 9.78 -0.17
N VAL A 56 -10.70 9.27 0.20
CA VAL A 56 -9.81 9.89 1.17
C VAL A 56 -8.35 9.68 0.77
N GLU A 57 -7.52 10.68 1.03
CA GLU A 57 -6.08 10.51 0.94
C GLU A 57 -5.61 9.63 2.10
N ALA A 58 -4.99 8.51 1.76
CA ALA A 58 -4.39 7.60 2.72
C ALA A 58 -2.86 7.61 2.56
N PRO A 59 -2.06 7.11 3.54
CA PRO A 59 -0.60 7.20 3.49
C PRO A 59 0.03 6.59 2.23
N ARG A 60 -0.63 5.60 1.61
CA ARG A 60 -0.11 4.86 0.44
C ARG A 60 -0.78 5.20 -0.87
N GLY A 61 -1.68 6.18 -0.88
CA GLY A 61 -2.43 6.61 -2.05
C GLY A 61 -3.92 6.80 -1.76
N THR A 62 -4.70 7.12 -2.78
CA THR A 62 -6.14 7.35 -2.63
C THR A 62 -6.88 6.06 -2.27
N LEU A 63 -7.66 6.10 -1.19
CA LEU A 63 -8.59 5.06 -0.81
C LEU A 63 -9.98 5.45 -1.29
N THR A 64 -10.60 4.60 -2.10
CA THR A 64 -11.98 4.81 -2.58
C THR A 64 -12.86 3.69 -2.09
N HIS A 65 -13.97 4.03 -1.46
CA HIS A 65 -15.02 3.12 -1.04
C HIS A 65 -16.29 3.43 -1.83
N HIS A 66 -16.88 2.40 -2.43
CA HIS A 66 -18.16 2.48 -3.11
C HIS A 66 -19.08 1.39 -2.58
N TYR A 67 -20.23 1.80 -2.07
CA TYR A 67 -21.22 0.92 -1.44
C TYR A 67 -22.59 1.13 -2.09
N THR A 68 -23.30 0.03 -2.28
CA THR A 68 -24.72 0.04 -2.61
C THR A 68 -25.48 -0.71 -1.53
N THR A 69 -26.64 -0.21 -1.09
CA THR A 69 -27.45 -0.82 -0.05
C THR A 69 -28.87 -1.11 -0.55
N ASP A 70 -29.57 -2.04 0.15
CA ASP A 70 -31.01 -2.25 0.00
C ASP A 70 -31.80 -1.19 0.79
N GLU A 71 -33.13 -1.29 0.73
CA GLU A 71 -34.05 -0.37 1.44
C GLU A 71 -33.90 -0.41 2.98
N ARG A 72 -33.30 -1.45 3.52
CA ARG A 72 -33.01 -1.61 4.95
C ARG A 72 -31.64 -1.08 5.35
N GLY A 73 -30.84 -0.59 4.39
CA GLY A 73 -29.47 -0.14 4.60
C GLY A 73 -28.44 -1.27 4.67
N ILE A 74 -28.80 -2.50 4.24
CA ILE A 74 -27.88 -3.62 4.19
C ILE A 74 -27.07 -3.55 2.89
N LEU A 75 -25.76 -3.71 2.97
CA LEU A 75 -24.86 -3.68 1.84
C LEU A 75 -25.18 -4.82 0.86
N THR A 76 -25.46 -4.47 -0.40
CA THR A 76 -25.68 -5.39 -1.51
C THR A 76 -24.50 -5.45 -2.46
N LYS A 77 -23.70 -4.38 -2.53
CA LYS A 77 -22.50 -4.30 -3.35
C LYS A 77 -21.43 -3.47 -2.66
N VAL A 78 -20.18 -3.93 -2.76
CA VAL A 78 -19.01 -3.27 -2.23
C VAL A 78 -17.92 -3.24 -3.30
N ASN A 79 -17.31 -2.08 -3.52
CA ASN A 79 -16.11 -1.95 -4.32
C ASN A 79 -15.09 -1.08 -3.57
N LEU A 80 -13.92 -1.63 -3.31
CA LEU A 80 -12.85 -0.97 -2.55
C LEU A 80 -11.60 -0.87 -3.43
N ILE A 81 -11.14 0.36 -3.67
CA ILE A 81 -9.85 0.61 -4.32
C ILE A 81 -8.91 1.15 -3.26
N VAL A 82 -8.00 0.30 -2.82
CA VAL A 82 -7.08 0.60 -1.73
C VAL A 82 -5.83 1.32 -2.25
N GLY A 83 -5.20 2.17 -1.42
CA GLY A 83 -4.05 2.97 -1.82
C GLY A 83 -2.92 2.16 -2.46
N THR A 84 -2.54 1.01 -1.88
CA THR A 84 -1.49 0.14 -2.43
C THR A 84 -1.86 -0.47 -3.79
N THR A 85 -3.15 -0.69 -4.08
CA THR A 85 -3.61 -1.18 -5.38
C THR A 85 -3.21 -0.22 -6.51
N ASN A 86 -3.24 1.09 -6.25
CA ASN A 86 -2.82 2.11 -7.23
C ASN A 86 -1.31 2.04 -7.54
N ASN A 87 -0.52 1.41 -6.66
CA ASN A 87 0.93 1.31 -6.78
C ASN A 87 1.41 -0.01 -7.43
N ASN A 88 0.52 -0.90 -7.86
CA ASN A 88 0.90 -2.20 -8.43
C ASN A 88 1.87 -2.07 -9.61
N ALA A 89 1.55 -1.23 -10.59
CA ALA A 89 2.39 -1.07 -11.77
C ALA A 89 3.78 -0.47 -11.43
N PRO A 90 3.91 0.65 -10.70
CA PRO A 90 5.20 1.19 -10.32
C PRO A 90 5.99 0.25 -9.39
N ILE A 91 5.36 -0.53 -8.52
CA ILE A 91 6.03 -1.56 -7.72
C ILE A 91 6.65 -2.62 -8.63
N CYS A 92 5.89 -3.19 -9.57
CA CYS A 92 6.39 -4.17 -10.53
C CYS A 92 7.56 -3.62 -11.36
N MET A 93 7.46 -2.37 -11.83
CA MET A 93 8.53 -1.72 -12.59
C MET A 93 9.79 -1.53 -11.74
N SER A 94 9.66 -1.11 -10.49
CA SER A 94 10.78 -0.91 -9.56
C SER A 94 11.47 -2.22 -9.22
N VAL A 95 10.70 -3.28 -8.91
CA VAL A 95 11.22 -4.63 -8.67
C VAL A 95 11.96 -5.16 -9.91
N LYS A 96 11.36 -5.04 -11.09
CA LYS A 96 12.03 -5.42 -12.35
C LYS A 96 13.34 -4.69 -12.55
N LYS A 97 13.36 -3.37 -12.34
CA LYS A 97 14.56 -2.54 -12.50
C LYS A 97 15.65 -2.92 -11.51
N ALA A 98 15.29 -3.15 -10.24
CA ALA A 98 16.21 -3.59 -9.21
C ALA A 98 16.79 -4.98 -9.52
N ALA A 99 15.94 -5.94 -9.91
CA ALA A 99 16.38 -7.28 -10.30
C ALA A 99 17.34 -7.24 -11.49
N GLN A 100 17.06 -6.44 -12.52
CA GLN A 100 17.95 -6.25 -13.67
C GLN A 100 19.31 -5.69 -13.29
N GLY A 101 19.38 -4.81 -12.30
CA GLY A 101 20.62 -4.20 -11.82
C GLY A 101 21.43 -5.09 -10.87
N LEU A 102 20.80 -6.03 -10.18
CA LEU A 102 21.41 -6.80 -9.10
C LEU A 102 21.67 -8.27 -9.49
N ILE A 103 20.79 -8.88 -10.28
CA ILE A 103 20.89 -10.28 -10.65
C ILE A 103 21.71 -10.40 -11.95
N HIS A 104 22.91 -10.98 -11.85
CA HIS A 104 23.79 -11.20 -12.98
C HIS A 104 24.00 -12.71 -13.21
N LYS A 105 23.95 -13.14 -14.48
CA LYS A 105 24.20 -14.52 -14.91
C LYS A 105 23.30 -15.56 -14.17
N GLY A 106 22.09 -15.18 -13.80
CA GLY A 106 21.12 -16.06 -13.13
C GLY A 106 21.49 -16.46 -11.71
N LYS A 107 22.52 -15.86 -11.10
CA LYS A 107 22.85 -16.14 -9.69
C LYS A 107 21.93 -15.35 -8.77
N VAL A 108 21.19 -16.07 -7.95
CA VAL A 108 20.26 -15.55 -6.96
C VAL A 108 20.73 -15.99 -5.57
N SER A 109 20.60 -15.12 -4.59
CA SER A 109 20.83 -15.41 -3.18
C SER A 109 19.83 -14.64 -2.33
N GLU A 110 19.60 -15.06 -1.10
CA GLU A 110 18.71 -14.35 -0.17
C GLU A 110 19.08 -12.87 -0.01
N GLY A 111 20.37 -12.55 0.09
CA GLY A 111 20.84 -11.17 0.17
C GLY A 111 20.50 -10.34 -1.06
N LEU A 112 20.62 -10.91 -2.27
CA LEU A 112 20.22 -10.24 -3.49
C LEU A 112 18.70 -10.03 -3.56
N LEU A 113 17.92 -11.03 -3.16
CA LEU A 113 16.46 -10.91 -3.10
C LEU A 113 16.04 -9.84 -2.10
N ASN A 114 16.66 -9.79 -0.92
CA ASN A 114 16.41 -8.74 0.06
C ASN A 114 16.71 -7.33 -0.49
N MET A 115 17.77 -7.17 -1.30
CA MET A 115 18.06 -5.90 -1.99
C MET A 115 17.00 -5.55 -3.04
N VAL A 116 16.49 -6.54 -3.79
CA VAL A 116 15.38 -6.34 -4.73
C VAL A 116 14.10 -5.93 -3.97
N GLU A 117 13.84 -6.55 -2.83
CA GLU A 117 12.70 -6.23 -1.98
C GLU A 117 12.73 -4.80 -1.44
N MET A 118 13.90 -4.21 -1.21
CA MET A 118 14.01 -2.80 -0.81
C MET A 118 13.32 -1.87 -1.80
N ALA A 119 13.26 -2.23 -3.08
CA ALA A 119 12.60 -1.43 -4.10
C ALA A 119 11.07 -1.35 -3.90
N PHE A 120 10.42 -2.43 -3.49
CA PHE A 120 8.99 -2.37 -3.20
C PHE A 120 8.69 -1.88 -1.77
N ARG A 121 9.57 -2.14 -0.79
CA ARG A 121 9.43 -1.60 0.56
C ARG A 121 9.41 -0.07 0.59
N ALA A 122 10.02 0.58 -0.42
CA ALA A 122 9.95 2.03 -0.59
C ALA A 122 8.52 2.56 -0.75
N TYR A 123 7.61 1.75 -1.27
CA TYR A 123 6.18 2.10 -1.40
C TYR A 123 5.37 1.84 -0.13
N ASP A 124 5.98 1.28 0.91
CA ASP A 124 5.27 0.86 2.14
C ASP A 124 4.01 0.03 1.84
N PRO A 125 4.10 -1.05 1.03
CA PRO A 125 2.93 -1.73 0.51
C PRO A 125 2.19 -2.51 1.61
N CYS A 126 0.87 -2.38 1.63
CA CYS A 126 -0.01 -3.28 2.37
C CYS A 126 -0.61 -4.30 1.39
N PHE A 127 0.06 -5.43 1.21
CA PHE A 127 -0.41 -6.43 0.24
C PHE A 127 -1.73 -7.06 0.67
N GLY A 128 -1.92 -7.37 1.95
CA GLY A 128 -3.18 -7.86 2.47
C GLY A 128 -4.35 -6.90 2.20
N CYS A 129 -4.13 -5.58 2.38
CA CYS A 129 -5.14 -4.57 2.05
C CYS A 129 -5.46 -4.53 0.55
N ALA A 130 -4.44 -4.60 -0.30
CA ALA A 130 -4.59 -4.47 -1.75
C ALA A 130 -5.21 -5.71 -2.41
N THR A 131 -5.01 -6.89 -1.82
CA THR A 131 -5.51 -8.18 -2.33
C THR A 131 -6.76 -8.67 -1.59
N HIS A 132 -7.14 -8.01 -0.49
CA HIS A 132 -8.19 -8.44 0.44
C HIS A 132 -7.94 -9.86 1.02
N SER A 133 -6.66 -10.25 1.13
CA SER A 133 -6.26 -11.54 1.68
C SER A 133 -6.00 -11.47 3.18
N LEU A 134 -6.29 -12.54 3.89
CA LEU A 134 -6.01 -12.65 5.32
C LEU A 134 -4.49 -12.89 5.54
N PRO A 135 -3.97 -12.53 6.74
CA PRO A 135 -2.59 -12.84 7.10
C PRO A 135 -2.29 -14.32 6.93
N GLY A 136 -1.10 -14.65 6.43
CA GLY A 136 -0.67 -16.03 6.19
C GLY A 136 -1.17 -16.66 4.87
N GLN A 137 -2.03 -15.98 4.12
CA GLN A 137 -2.53 -16.48 2.83
C GLN A 137 -1.71 -16.01 1.62
N MET A 138 -0.63 -15.31 1.86
CA MET A 138 0.26 -14.77 0.82
C MET A 138 1.72 -15.16 1.10
N PRO A 139 2.10 -16.43 0.91
CA PRO A 139 3.49 -16.83 1.02
C PRO A 139 4.32 -16.16 -0.10
N LEU A 140 5.53 -15.74 0.22
CA LEU A 140 6.49 -15.30 -0.80
C LEU A 140 7.11 -16.53 -1.44
N GLU A 141 6.83 -16.76 -2.71
CA GLU A 141 7.49 -17.77 -3.52
C GLU A 141 8.25 -17.11 -4.68
N VAL A 142 9.54 -17.39 -4.76
CA VAL A 142 10.39 -16.94 -5.86
C VAL A 142 10.80 -18.15 -6.69
N THR A 143 10.36 -18.20 -7.93
CA THR A 143 10.75 -19.23 -8.88
C THR A 143 11.76 -18.66 -9.87
N VAL A 144 12.98 -19.18 -9.84
CA VAL A 144 14.03 -18.84 -10.81
C VAL A 144 13.89 -19.76 -12.02
N ARG A 145 13.76 -19.16 -13.20
CA ARG A 145 13.66 -19.89 -14.47
C ARG A 145 14.85 -19.61 -15.36
N GLY A 146 15.33 -20.65 -16.01
CA GLY A 146 16.35 -20.57 -17.05
C GLY A 146 15.84 -19.91 -18.34
N PRO A 147 16.72 -19.65 -19.32
CA PRO A 147 16.37 -19.04 -20.60
C PRO A 147 15.33 -19.83 -21.41
N GLN A 148 15.21 -21.13 -21.17
CA GLN A 148 14.29 -22.05 -21.84
C GLN A 148 12.98 -22.23 -21.06
N GLY A 149 12.83 -21.53 -19.92
CA GLY A 149 11.64 -21.57 -19.07
C GLY A 149 11.65 -22.69 -18.02
N ASP A 150 12.67 -23.52 -17.99
CA ASP A 150 12.91 -24.55 -16.98
C ASP A 150 13.09 -23.91 -15.58
N VAL A 151 12.61 -24.60 -14.56
CA VAL A 151 12.77 -24.16 -13.17
C VAL A 151 14.16 -24.56 -12.68
N VAL A 152 15.00 -23.55 -12.43
CA VAL A 152 16.36 -23.72 -11.92
C VAL A 152 16.35 -23.81 -10.39
N GLU A 153 15.53 -22.97 -9.73
CA GLU A 153 15.50 -22.89 -8.28
C GLU A 153 14.12 -22.40 -7.79
N ARG A 154 13.70 -22.83 -6.63
CA ARG A 154 12.56 -22.29 -5.91
C ARG A 154 12.96 -21.89 -4.50
N LEU A 155 12.66 -20.67 -4.14
CA LEU A 155 12.85 -20.10 -2.80
C LEU A 155 11.46 -19.75 -2.26
N ALA A 156 11.08 -20.35 -1.13
CA ALA A 156 9.81 -20.07 -0.48
C ALA A 156 10.07 -19.65 0.97
N GLN A 157 9.49 -18.52 1.35
CA GLN A 157 9.46 -18.07 2.74
C GLN A 157 8.02 -18.25 3.26
N TYR A 158 7.86 -19.17 4.19
CA TYR A 158 6.62 -19.33 4.95
C TYR A 158 6.74 -18.48 6.21
N VAL A 159 5.90 -17.47 6.32
CA VAL A 159 5.78 -16.60 7.51
C VAL A 159 4.66 -17.11 8.39
#